data_28bf335e094de636b3637b1c3a50383f
#
_entry.id   28bf335e094de636b3637b1c3a50383f
#
_cell.length_a   1.000
_cell.length_b   1.000
_cell.length_c   1.000
_cell.angle_alpha   90.00
_cell.angle_beta   90.00
_cell.angle_gamma   90.00
#
_symmetry.space_group_name_H-M   'P 1'
#
loop_
_entity.id
_entity.type
_entity.pdbx_description
1 polymer ?
#
loop_
_entity_poly.entity_id
_entity_poly.type
_entity_poly.pdbx_seq_one_letter_code
_entity_poly.pdbx_strand_id
1 'polypeptide(L)'
;MRGYFAASDEIAFRMAARGIPKNSVHVTGIPIMPVFAQHLDRKACAEELGIAPDRTTFLLMTGGAGIAGGETLIERLLGLPGDFQIVALAGKNQQLLANYRSLVARSGGRLFALGFTSAIERVMACADLAVTKPGGLTVSECLAVGLPMVLIAPIPGQEERNADYLMEQGAAVKAHDAVALEYKIARLVGEPERFARMRASMRGLGHPDAARAVLNHVLNDRR
;
A
#
# COMPACT_ATOMS: atom_id res chain seq x y z
N MET A 1 29.50 7.28 -13.95
CA MET A 1 28.09 6.87 -13.65
C MET A 1 27.22 7.56 -14.71
N ARG A 2 26.36 6.82 -15.43
CA ARG A 2 25.67 7.33 -16.60
C ARG A 2 24.33 8.01 -16.29
N GLY A 3 23.72 7.73 -15.13
CA GLY A 3 22.46 8.33 -14.72
C GLY A 3 22.03 7.92 -13.32
N TYR A 4 21.06 8.65 -12.81
CA TYR A 4 20.40 8.41 -11.54
C TYR A 4 18.90 8.29 -11.78
N PHE A 5 18.25 7.39 -11.06
CA PHE A 5 16.81 7.17 -11.15
C PHE A 5 16.15 7.61 -9.83
N ALA A 6 15.24 8.55 -9.91
CA ALA A 6 14.57 9.13 -8.77
C ALA A 6 13.13 8.62 -8.63
N ALA A 7 12.68 8.44 -7.40
CA ALA A 7 11.33 7.96 -7.11
C ALA A 7 10.25 9.04 -7.37
N SER A 8 10.63 10.34 -7.26
CA SER A 8 9.74 11.47 -7.46
C SER A 8 10.52 12.72 -7.90
N ASP A 9 9.79 13.74 -8.37
CA ASP A 9 10.35 15.03 -8.73
C ASP A 9 11.06 15.71 -7.55
N GLU A 10 10.52 15.59 -6.33
CA GLU A 10 11.17 16.12 -5.14
C GLU A 10 12.55 15.49 -4.90
N ILE A 11 12.65 14.16 -5.06
CA ILE A 11 13.94 13.46 -4.93
C ILE A 11 14.91 13.94 -6.01
N ALA A 12 14.46 14.09 -7.26
CA ALA A 12 15.28 14.61 -8.34
C ALA A 12 15.77 16.04 -8.05
N PHE A 13 14.90 16.91 -7.53
CA PHE A 13 15.25 18.26 -7.10
C PHE A 13 16.33 18.23 -6.00
N ARG A 14 16.13 17.41 -4.97
CA ARG A 14 17.11 17.27 -3.86
C ARG A 14 18.47 16.74 -4.34
N MET A 15 18.48 15.85 -5.33
CA MET A 15 19.72 15.36 -5.96
C MET A 15 20.44 16.50 -6.68
N ALA A 16 19.71 17.29 -7.47
CA ALA A 16 20.26 18.45 -8.16
C ALA A 16 20.81 19.51 -7.21
N ALA A 17 20.12 19.79 -6.09
CA ALA A 17 20.56 20.69 -5.04
C ALA A 17 21.85 20.23 -4.34
N ARG A 18 22.21 18.96 -4.46
CA ARG A 18 23.48 18.37 -3.97
C ARG A 18 24.55 18.26 -5.04
N GLY A 19 24.38 18.93 -6.18
CA GLY A 19 25.37 19.02 -7.25
C GLY A 19 25.32 17.91 -8.30
N ILE A 20 24.27 17.06 -8.28
CA ILE A 20 24.08 16.09 -9.35
C ILE A 20 23.51 16.82 -10.57
N PRO A 21 24.11 16.68 -11.78
CA PRO A 21 23.60 17.34 -12.97
C PRO A 21 22.16 16.94 -13.27
N LYS A 22 21.27 17.93 -13.47
CA LYS A 22 19.83 17.69 -13.71
C LYS A 22 19.56 16.76 -14.89
N ASN A 23 20.36 16.87 -15.95
CA ASN A 23 20.24 16.04 -17.16
C ASN A 23 20.65 14.57 -16.93
N SER A 24 21.29 14.25 -15.80
CA SER A 24 21.62 12.87 -15.42
C SER A 24 20.63 12.25 -14.46
N VAL A 25 19.55 12.98 -14.04
CA VAL A 25 18.54 12.48 -13.13
C VAL A 25 17.23 12.22 -13.89
N HIS A 26 16.74 11.01 -13.83
CA HIS A 26 15.52 10.57 -14.48
C HIS A 26 14.47 10.20 -13.43
N VAL A 27 13.31 10.84 -13.46
CA VAL A 27 12.19 10.50 -12.58
C VAL A 27 11.46 9.31 -13.20
N THR A 28 11.66 8.14 -12.65
CA THR A 28 11.09 6.88 -13.15
C THR A 28 10.14 6.22 -12.18
N GLY A 29 10.10 6.67 -10.92
CA GLY A 29 9.51 5.90 -9.85
C GLY A 29 10.43 4.77 -9.36
N ILE A 30 9.98 4.04 -8.35
CA ILE A 30 10.65 2.84 -7.84
C ILE A 30 10.21 1.64 -8.70
N PRO A 31 11.14 0.86 -9.28
CA PRO A 31 10.81 -0.34 -10.02
C PRO A 31 10.02 -1.35 -9.17
N ILE A 32 8.86 -1.72 -9.66
CA ILE A 32 8.00 -2.76 -9.10
C ILE A 32 7.80 -3.87 -10.13
N MET A 33 7.19 -4.98 -9.73
CA MET A 33 6.92 -6.08 -10.65
C MET A 33 5.91 -5.65 -11.72
N PRO A 34 6.09 -6.05 -12.99
CA PRO A 34 5.21 -5.66 -14.10
C PRO A 34 3.73 -6.04 -13.92
N VAL A 35 3.45 -7.01 -13.07
CA VAL A 35 2.08 -7.45 -12.77
C VAL A 35 1.21 -6.32 -12.19
N PHE A 36 1.80 -5.36 -11.48
CA PHE A 36 1.09 -4.20 -10.94
C PHE A 36 0.68 -3.16 -12.02
N ALA A 37 1.17 -3.31 -13.25
CA ALA A 37 0.70 -2.54 -14.40
C ALA A 37 -0.56 -3.14 -15.06
N GLN A 38 -0.96 -4.36 -14.67
CA GLN A 38 -2.09 -5.06 -15.25
C GLN A 38 -3.38 -4.69 -14.52
N HIS A 39 -4.45 -4.55 -15.30
CA HIS A 39 -5.79 -4.44 -14.72
C HIS A 39 -6.31 -5.84 -14.39
N LEU A 40 -6.46 -6.14 -13.10
CA LEU A 40 -6.98 -7.41 -12.62
C LEU A 40 -8.48 -7.29 -12.34
N ASP A 41 -9.23 -8.32 -12.69
CA ASP A 41 -10.66 -8.41 -12.37
C ASP A 41 -10.86 -8.69 -10.88
N ARG A 42 -11.48 -7.72 -10.18
CA ARG A 42 -11.75 -7.80 -8.74
C ARG A 42 -12.56 -9.03 -8.37
N LYS A 43 -13.58 -9.36 -9.16
CA LYS A 43 -14.49 -10.46 -8.86
C LYS A 43 -13.77 -11.80 -8.94
N ALA A 44 -13.03 -12.02 -10.02
CA ALA A 44 -12.22 -13.24 -10.19
C ALA A 44 -11.18 -13.38 -9.07
N CYS A 45 -10.49 -12.30 -8.71
CA CYS A 45 -9.53 -12.32 -7.61
C CYS A 45 -10.21 -12.60 -6.25
N ALA A 46 -11.39 -12.03 -6.00
CA ALA A 46 -12.13 -12.24 -4.77
C ALA A 46 -12.64 -13.70 -4.64
N GLU A 47 -13.12 -14.29 -5.72
CA GLU A 47 -13.52 -15.68 -5.78
C GLU A 47 -12.35 -16.62 -5.46
N GLU A 48 -11.17 -16.38 -6.03
CA GLU A 48 -9.96 -17.15 -5.71
C GLU A 48 -9.53 -17.03 -4.23
N LEU A 49 -9.73 -15.86 -3.61
CA LEU A 49 -9.40 -15.62 -2.22
C LEU A 49 -10.51 -16.06 -1.25
N GLY A 50 -11.68 -16.44 -1.74
CA GLY A 50 -12.83 -16.83 -0.92
C GLY A 50 -13.43 -15.66 -0.13
N ILE A 51 -13.33 -14.43 -0.66
CA ILE A 51 -13.88 -13.20 -0.05
C ILE A 51 -15.04 -12.64 -0.89
N ALA A 52 -15.87 -11.82 -0.27
CA ALA A 52 -17.02 -11.22 -0.96
C ALA A 52 -16.54 -10.08 -1.90
N PRO A 53 -16.81 -10.15 -3.23
CA PRO A 53 -16.31 -9.16 -4.19
C PRO A 53 -16.93 -7.76 -4.00
N ASP A 54 -18.18 -7.70 -3.55
CA ASP A 54 -18.96 -6.45 -3.43
C ASP A 54 -18.85 -5.79 -2.05
N ARG A 55 -18.15 -6.45 -1.11
CA ARG A 55 -17.95 -5.92 0.24
C ARG A 55 -16.72 -5.02 0.30
N THR A 56 -16.83 -3.88 0.99
CA THR A 56 -15.66 -3.04 1.28
C THR A 56 -14.56 -3.84 1.95
N THR A 57 -13.37 -3.83 1.38
CA THR A 57 -12.25 -4.68 1.81
C THR A 57 -11.08 -3.85 2.30
N PHE A 58 -10.70 -4.03 3.56
CA PHE A 58 -9.48 -3.47 4.14
C PHE A 58 -8.35 -4.49 4.07
N LEU A 59 -7.25 -4.13 3.46
CA LEU A 59 -6.05 -4.95 3.38
C LEU A 59 -5.05 -4.52 4.46
N LEU A 60 -4.83 -5.36 5.47
CA LEU A 60 -3.85 -5.12 6.52
C LEU A 60 -2.52 -5.79 6.17
N MET A 61 -1.49 -4.97 5.92
CA MET A 61 -0.13 -5.41 5.61
C MET A 61 0.86 -4.85 6.64
N THR A 62 1.23 -5.65 7.62
CA THR A 62 2.10 -5.22 8.72
C THR A 62 3.59 -5.44 8.47
N GLY A 63 3.93 -5.96 7.28
CA GLY A 63 5.30 -6.38 6.93
C GLY A 63 5.72 -7.67 7.64
N GLY A 64 6.88 -8.22 7.24
CA GLY A 64 7.35 -9.52 7.73
C GLY A 64 7.68 -9.55 9.24
N ALA A 65 7.99 -8.42 9.84
CA ALA A 65 8.21 -8.30 11.29
C ALA A 65 6.91 -8.14 12.09
N GLY A 66 5.77 -7.95 11.41
CA GLY A 66 4.51 -7.57 12.07
C GLY A 66 4.53 -6.13 12.59
N ILE A 67 3.42 -5.73 13.19
CA ILE A 67 3.31 -4.51 14.01
C ILE A 67 2.94 -4.97 15.40
N ALA A 68 3.59 -4.45 16.42
CA ALA A 68 3.18 -4.68 17.80
C ALA A 68 1.70 -4.27 17.94
N GLY A 69 0.85 -5.20 18.39
CA GLY A 69 -0.58 -4.96 18.54
C GLY A 69 -1.41 -5.15 17.24
N GLY A 70 -0.93 -5.92 16.26
CA GLY A 70 -1.69 -6.22 15.05
C GLY A 70 -3.05 -6.86 15.32
N GLU A 71 -3.14 -7.73 16.33
CA GLU A 71 -4.39 -8.33 16.81
C GLU A 71 -5.35 -7.27 17.36
N THR A 72 -4.84 -6.36 18.18
CA THR A 72 -5.62 -5.25 18.73
C THR A 72 -6.14 -4.34 17.63
N LEU A 73 -5.35 -4.12 16.57
CA LEU A 73 -5.82 -3.37 15.39
C LEU A 73 -7.00 -4.07 14.73
N ILE A 74 -6.91 -5.38 14.50
CA ILE A 74 -7.98 -6.18 13.90
C ILE A 74 -9.23 -6.15 14.77
N GLU A 75 -9.10 -6.39 16.10
CA GLU A 75 -10.22 -6.38 17.03
C GLU A 75 -10.95 -5.04 17.05
N ARG A 76 -10.22 -3.92 17.05
CA ARG A 76 -10.81 -2.58 16.97
C ARG A 76 -11.53 -2.35 15.64
N LEU A 77 -10.93 -2.75 14.53
CA LEU A 77 -11.58 -2.62 13.23
C LEU A 77 -12.83 -3.48 13.13
N LEU A 78 -12.81 -4.70 13.65
CA LEU A 78 -14.00 -5.57 13.71
C LEU A 78 -15.11 -5.00 14.59
N GLY A 79 -14.80 -4.13 15.54
CA GLY A 79 -15.76 -3.38 16.36
C GLY A 79 -16.46 -2.24 15.63
N LEU A 80 -15.95 -1.80 14.48
CA LEU A 80 -16.59 -0.75 13.69
C LEU A 80 -17.92 -1.22 13.10
N PRO A 81 -18.94 -0.34 13.05
CA PRO A 81 -20.18 -0.63 12.35
C PRO A 81 -19.95 -0.62 10.83
N GLY A 82 -20.77 -1.35 10.10
CA GLY A 82 -20.77 -1.36 8.64
C GLY A 82 -20.53 -2.75 8.04
N ASP A 83 -20.82 -2.86 6.75
CA ASP A 83 -20.59 -4.07 5.96
C ASP A 83 -19.24 -3.99 5.25
N PHE A 84 -18.21 -4.54 5.91
CA PHE A 84 -16.86 -4.61 5.41
C PHE A 84 -16.20 -5.93 5.79
N GLN A 85 -15.09 -6.23 5.16
CA GLN A 85 -14.22 -7.36 5.48
C GLN A 85 -12.77 -6.92 5.57
N ILE A 86 -11.96 -7.70 6.27
CA ILE A 86 -10.53 -7.47 6.49
C ILE A 86 -9.75 -8.66 5.93
N VAL A 87 -8.80 -8.40 5.06
CA VAL A 87 -7.77 -9.36 4.66
C VAL A 87 -6.49 -8.99 5.39
N ALA A 88 -6.08 -9.84 6.34
CA ALA A 88 -4.90 -9.60 7.16
C ALA A 88 -3.74 -10.50 6.72
N LEU A 89 -2.65 -9.90 6.25
CA LEU A 89 -1.46 -10.60 5.79
C LEU A 89 -0.43 -10.72 6.93
N ALA A 90 -0.12 -11.94 7.31
CA ALA A 90 0.95 -12.25 8.26
C ALA A 90 2.32 -12.48 7.59
N GLY A 91 2.35 -12.56 6.25
CA GLY A 91 3.56 -12.86 5.50
C GLY A 91 4.16 -14.20 5.93
N LYS A 92 5.47 -14.24 6.14
CA LYS A 92 6.19 -15.47 6.56
C LYS A 92 6.14 -15.72 8.08
N ASN A 93 5.51 -14.84 8.85
CA ASN A 93 5.42 -14.96 10.30
C ASN A 93 4.30 -15.91 10.70
N GLN A 94 4.66 -17.15 11.01
CA GLN A 94 3.70 -18.22 11.36
C GLN A 94 2.97 -17.95 12.68
N GLN A 95 3.64 -17.34 13.66
CA GLN A 95 3.01 -16.99 14.94
C GLN A 95 1.94 -15.92 14.72
N LEU A 96 2.24 -14.90 13.93
CA LEU A 96 1.29 -13.84 13.59
C LEU A 96 0.08 -14.41 12.82
N LEU A 97 0.33 -15.35 11.90
CA LEU A 97 -0.74 -16.04 11.18
C LEU A 97 -1.65 -16.83 12.12
N ALA A 98 -1.06 -17.56 13.09
CA ALA A 98 -1.82 -18.29 14.09
C ALA A 98 -2.67 -17.35 14.94
N ASN A 99 -2.11 -16.21 15.35
CA ASN A 99 -2.81 -15.19 16.11
C ASN A 99 -4.00 -14.61 15.30
N TYR A 100 -3.79 -14.26 14.03
CA TYR A 100 -4.88 -13.77 13.17
C TYR A 100 -5.97 -14.82 12.97
N ARG A 101 -5.59 -16.09 12.76
CA ARG A 101 -6.54 -17.20 12.61
C ARG A 101 -7.40 -17.39 13.85
N SER A 102 -6.86 -17.17 15.05
CA SER A 102 -7.63 -17.28 16.29
C SER A 102 -8.76 -16.24 16.39
N LEU A 103 -8.64 -15.12 15.66
CA LEU A 103 -9.65 -14.06 15.61
C LEU A 103 -10.76 -14.37 14.58
N VAL A 104 -10.51 -15.24 13.59
CA VAL A 104 -11.46 -15.51 12.49
C VAL A 104 -12.80 -16.03 13.03
N ALA A 105 -12.78 -16.96 13.98
CA ALA A 105 -14.01 -17.53 14.56
C ALA A 105 -14.94 -16.46 15.20
N ARG A 106 -14.33 -15.39 15.75
CA ARG A 106 -15.05 -14.29 16.41
C ARG A 106 -15.40 -13.13 15.48
N SER A 107 -14.95 -13.18 14.23
CA SER A 107 -15.09 -12.07 13.26
C SER A 107 -16.45 -11.99 12.59
N GLY A 108 -17.33 -12.98 12.77
CA GLY A 108 -18.61 -13.05 12.03
C GLY A 108 -18.43 -13.12 10.51
N GLY A 109 -17.37 -13.79 10.03
CA GLY A 109 -17.06 -13.93 8.60
C GLY A 109 -16.47 -12.68 7.96
N ARG A 110 -15.97 -11.72 8.78
CA ARG A 110 -15.40 -10.46 8.28
C ARG A 110 -13.86 -10.45 8.27
N LEU A 111 -13.18 -11.49 8.76
CA LEU A 111 -11.72 -11.57 8.79
C LEU A 111 -11.20 -12.75 8.00
N PHE A 112 -10.27 -12.49 7.10
CA PHE A 112 -9.55 -13.47 6.30
C PHE A 112 -8.05 -13.35 6.63
N ALA A 113 -7.50 -14.37 7.29
CA ALA A 113 -6.10 -14.41 7.70
C ALA A 113 -5.27 -15.16 6.64
N LEU A 114 -4.38 -14.46 5.98
CA LEU A 114 -3.50 -15.00 4.95
C LEU A 114 -2.04 -15.01 5.42
N GLY A 115 -1.33 -16.08 5.08
CA GLY A 115 0.12 -16.18 5.25
C GLY A 115 0.88 -15.42 4.14
N PHE A 116 2.04 -15.95 3.79
CA PHE A 116 2.80 -15.44 2.64
C PHE A 116 2.06 -15.73 1.34
N THR A 117 1.96 -14.72 0.49
CA THR A 117 1.48 -14.88 -0.90
C THR A 117 2.52 -14.33 -1.87
N SER A 118 2.67 -15.00 -3.00
CA SER A 118 3.43 -14.49 -4.15
C SER A 118 2.56 -13.70 -5.14
N ALA A 119 1.26 -13.63 -4.89
CA ALA A 119 0.26 -12.96 -5.73
C ALA A 119 -0.42 -11.81 -4.96
N ILE A 120 0.39 -10.92 -4.37
CA ILE A 120 -0.11 -9.79 -3.58
C ILE A 120 -0.95 -8.81 -4.42
N GLU A 121 -0.66 -8.68 -5.70
CA GLU A 121 -1.42 -7.87 -6.65
C GLU A 121 -2.89 -8.27 -6.75
N ARG A 122 -3.21 -9.58 -6.60
CA ARG A 122 -4.58 -10.08 -6.58
C ARG A 122 -5.31 -9.67 -5.31
N VAL A 123 -4.62 -9.71 -4.19
CA VAL A 123 -5.17 -9.24 -2.91
C VAL A 123 -5.42 -7.73 -2.94
N MET A 124 -4.48 -6.97 -3.51
CA MET A 124 -4.64 -5.52 -3.70
C MET A 124 -5.78 -5.17 -4.67
N ALA A 125 -6.01 -5.98 -5.73
CA ALA A 125 -7.11 -5.78 -6.65
C ALA A 125 -8.49 -5.92 -5.97
N CYS A 126 -8.58 -6.69 -4.89
CA CYS A 126 -9.80 -6.85 -4.10
C CYS A 126 -9.97 -5.79 -3.02
N ALA A 127 -8.91 -5.05 -2.70
CA ALA A 127 -8.91 -4.11 -1.60
C ALA A 127 -9.43 -2.73 -2.00
N ASP A 128 -10.06 -2.04 -1.06
CA ASP A 128 -10.48 -0.65 -1.19
C ASP A 128 -9.54 0.29 -0.43
N LEU A 129 -8.89 -0.20 0.64
CA LEU A 129 -8.00 0.56 1.49
C LEU A 129 -6.90 -0.36 2.01
N ALA A 130 -5.64 0.07 1.91
CA ALA A 130 -4.51 -0.60 2.56
C ALA A 130 -4.20 0.05 3.92
N VAL A 131 -3.97 -0.77 4.94
CA VAL A 131 -3.37 -0.37 6.21
C VAL A 131 -1.97 -0.94 6.24
N THR A 132 -0.96 -0.08 6.14
CA THR A 132 0.41 -0.54 5.91
C THR A 132 1.47 0.42 6.44
N LYS A 133 2.72 -0.08 6.56
CA LYS A 133 3.89 0.78 6.71
C LYS A 133 4.23 1.44 5.38
N PRO A 134 4.75 2.68 5.39
CA PRO A 134 5.08 3.40 4.16
C PRO A 134 6.45 2.98 3.57
N GLY A 135 6.68 1.67 3.43
CA GLY A 135 7.85 1.12 2.75
C GLY A 135 7.82 1.40 1.25
N GLY A 136 8.97 1.72 0.66
CA GLY A 136 9.06 2.20 -0.72
C GLY A 136 8.41 1.29 -1.76
N LEU A 137 8.62 -0.02 -1.71
CA LEU A 137 7.99 -0.97 -2.64
C LEU A 137 6.48 -1.03 -2.45
N THR A 138 6.01 -1.24 -1.22
CA THR A 138 4.57 -1.33 -0.91
C THR A 138 3.82 -0.06 -1.31
N VAL A 139 4.41 1.12 -1.04
CA VAL A 139 3.84 2.40 -1.48
C VAL A 139 3.73 2.47 -2.99
N SER A 140 4.81 2.11 -3.72
CA SER A 140 4.82 2.15 -5.18
C SER A 140 3.82 1.18 -5.79
N GLU A 141 3.65 0.00 -5.20
CA GLU A 141 2.65 -0.99 -5.58
C GLU A 141 1.22 -0.46 -5.36
N CYS A 142 0.94 0.09 -4.17
CA CYS A 142 -0.37 0.71 -3.88
C CYS A 142 -0.69 1.87 -4.82
N LEU A 143 0.29 2.74 -5.11
CA LEU A 143 0.12 3.85 -6.05
C LEU A 143 -0.17 3.33 -7.48
N ALA A 144 0.52 2.28 -7.91
CA ALA A 144 0.34 1.72 -9.25
C ALA A 144 -1.07 1.14 -9.47
N VAL A 145 -1.64 0.51 -8.44
CA VAL A 145 -3.01 -0.06 -8.51
C VAL A 145 -4.10 0.92 -8.04
N GLY A 146 -3.73 2.13 -7.62
CA GLY A 146 -4.68 3.14 -7.15
C GLY A 146 -5.35 2.78 -5.82
N LEU A 147 -4.64 2.10 -4.91
CA LEU A 147 -5.13 1.64 -3.61
C LEU A 147 -4.79 2.65 -2.49
N PRO A 148 -5.75 3.44 -1.98
CA PRO A 148 -5.53 4.40 -0.90
C PRO A 148 -4.97 3.76 0.37
N MET A 149 -4.23 4.55 1.17
CA MET A 149 -3.50 4.01 2.31
C MET A 149 -3.83 4.72 3.63
N VAL A 150 -3.93 3.93 4.71
CA VAL A 150 -3.73 4.41 6.07
C VAL A 150 -2.34 3.93 6.52
N LEU A 151 -1.45 4.87 6.77
CA LEU A 151 -0.06 4.60 7.11
C LEU A 151 0.09 4.45 8.63
N ILE A 152 0.83 3.42 9.02
CA ILE A 152 1.05 3.08 10.43
C ILE A 152 2.54 2.79 10.68
N ALA A 153 3.00 3.10 11.89
CA ALA A 153 4.31 2.73 12.41
C ALA A 153 5.47 2.92 11.40
N PRO A 154 5.65 4.12 10.80
CA PRO A 154 6.78 4.36 9.91
C PRO A 154 8.10 4.21 10.67
N ILE A 155 9.09 3.60 10.01
CA ILE A 155 10.46 3.59 10.53
C ILE A 155 11.06 4.97 10.33
N PRO A 156 11.73 5.55 11.35
CA PRO A 156 12.38 6.85 11.24
C PRO A 156 13.30 6.95 10.01
N GLY A 157 13.21 8.07 9.32
CA GLY A 157 14.01 8.39 8.15
C GLY A 157 13.28 8.18 6.82
N GLN A 158 13.51 7.09 6.10
CA GLN A 158 12.96 6.92 4.75
C GLN A 158 11.43 6.75 4.76
N GLU A 159 10.91 5.91 5.65
CA GLU A 159 9.48 5.64 5.69
C GLU A 159 8.69 6.88 6.18
N GLU A 160 9.23 7.67 7.09
CA GLU A 160 8.59 8.94 7.49
C GLU A 160 8.46 9.90 6.31
N ARG A 161 9.53 10.05 5.50
CA ARG A 161 9.49 10.91 4.30
C ARG A 161 8.51 10.39 3.25
N ASN A 162 8.42 9.08 3.09
CA ASN A 162 7.40 8.49 2.21
C ASN A 162 5.99 8.80 2.72
N ALA A 163 5.79 8.73 4.05
CA ALA A 163 4.50 9.06 4.66
C ALA A 163 4.14 10.53 4.44
N ASP A 164 5.08 11.45 4.69
CA ASP A 164 4.88 12.88 4.52
C ASP A 164 4.52 13.20 3.06
N TYR A 165 5.29 12.69 2.11
CA TYR A 165 5.01 12.84 0.68
C TYR A 165 3.59 12.37 0.31
N LEU A 166 3.18 11.17 0.74
CA LEU A 166 1.87 10.64 0.43
C LEU A 166 0.72 11.43 1.04
N MET A 167 0.93 11.97 2.26
CA MET A 167 -0.05 12.83 2.92
C MET A 167 -0.18 14.17 2.22
N GLU A 168 0.93 14.78 1.80
CA GLU A 168 0.96 16.04 1.03
C GLU A 168 0.25 15.88 -0.31
N GLN A 169 0.41 14.72 -0.96
CA GLN A 169 -0.28 14.41 -2.22
C GLN A 169 -1.75 14.00 -2.02
N GLY A 170 -2.23 13.87 -0.78
CA GLY A 170 -3.60 13.44 -0.47
C GLY A 170 -3.89 11.96 -0.76
N ALA A 171 -2.87 11.14 -0.99
CA ALA A 171 -2.98 9.72 -1.30
C ALA A 171 -3.08 8.83 -0.05
N ALA A 172 -2.75 9.37 1.13
CA ALA A 172 -2.75 8.64 2.38
C ALA A 172 -3.19 9.51 3.57
N VAL A 173 -3.55 8.82 4.65
CA VAL A 173 -3.64 9.39 6.00
C VAL A 173 -2.74 8.59 6.94
N LYS A 174 -2.24 9.19 8.03
CA LYS A 174 -1.34 8.53 8.97
C LYS A 174 -2.03 8.33 10.33
N ALA A 175 -1.94 7.14 10.89
CA ALA A 175 -2.39 6.79 12.22
C ALA A 175 -1.18 6.46 13.11
N HIS A 176 -1.14 7.04 14.31
CA HIS A 176 -0.02 6.87 15.25
C HIS A 176 -0.22 5.64 16.15
N ASP A 177 -1.46 5.25 16.39
CA ASP A 177 -1.86 4.14 17.25
C ASP A 177 -3.17 3.50 16.75
N ALA A 178 -3.63 2.48 17.48
CA ALA A 178 -4.84 1.74 17.12
C ALA A 178 -6.12 2.59 17.23
N VAL A 179 -6.17 3.53 18.16
CA VAL A 179 -7.33 4.44 18.34
C VAL A 179 -7.41 5.41 17.17
N ALA A 180 -6.27 6.01 16.78
CA ALA A 180 -6.19 6.88 15.63
C ALA A 180 -6.51 6.14 14.32
N LEU A 181 -6.10 4.86 14.20
CA LEU A 181 -6.44 4.04 13.04
C LEU A 181 -7.95 3.82 12.94
N GLU A 182 -8.58 3.38 14.02
CA GLU A 182 -10.03 3.18 14.12
C GLU A 182 -10.79 4.44 13.70
N TYR A 183 -10.44 5.58 14.29
CA TYR A 183 -11.04 6.88 13.95
C TYR A 183 -10.90 7.23 12.47
N LYS A 184 -9.71 7.05 11.90
CA LYS A 184 -9.46 7.40 10.50
C LYS A 184 -10.18 6.49 9.53
N ILE A 185 -10.25 5.20 9.80
CA ILE A 185 -11.00 4.26 8.97
C ILE A 185 -12.50 4.54 9.10
N ALA A 186 -13.04 4.73 10.31
CA ALA A 186 -14.43 5.10 10.51
C ALA A 186 -14.82 6.37 9.72
N ARG A 187 -13.95 7.39 9.73
CA ARG A 187 -14.15 8.59 8.92
C ARG A 187 -14.12 8.35 7.43
N LEU A 188 -13.19 7.53 6.93
CA LEU A 188 -13.11 7.23 5.49
C LEU A 188 -14.33 6.44 5.02
N VAL A 189 -14.82 5.50 5.84
CA VAL A 189 -16.04 4.73 5.53
C VAL A 189 -17.28 5.63 5.59
N GLY A 190 -17.36 6.53 6.57
CA GLY A 190 -18.48 7.45 6.76
C GLY A 190 -18.48 8.66 5.81
N GLU A 191 -17.37 8.94 5.12
CA GLU A 191 -17.18 10.07 4.22
C GLU A 191 -16.77 9.59 2.81
N PRO A 192 -17.68 9.01 2.00
CA PRO A 192 -17.36 8.40 0.70
C PRO A 192 -16.66 9.37 -0.27
N GLU A 193 -17.05 10.66 -0.23
CA GLU A 193 -16.39 11.69 -1.06
C GLU A 193 -14.94 11.92 -0.70
N ARG A 194 -14.61 11.84 0.60
CA ARG A 194 -13.22 11.94 1.06
C ARG A 194 -12.41 10.76 0.56
N PHE A 195 -12.98 9.58 0.63
CA PHE A 195 -12.35 8.36 0.14
C PHE A 195 -12.14 8.39 -1.38
N ALA A 196 -13.15 8.86 -2.13
CA ALA A 196 -13.05 9.05 -3.57
C ALA A 196 -11.97 10.09 -3.94
N ARG A 197 -11.84 11.20 -3.19
CA ARG A 197 -10.77 12.18 -3.39
C ARG A 197 -9.39 11.57 -3.15
N MET A 198 -9.22 10.78 -2.09
CA MET A 198 -7.96 10.06 -1.85
C MET A 198 -7.58 9.18 -3.03
N ARG A 199 -8.53 8.40 -3.54
CA ARG A 199 -8.30 7.53 -4.71
C ARG A 199 -7.98 8.35 -5.97
N ALA A 200 -8.65 9.47 -6.17
CA ALA A 200 -8.38 10.38 -7.29
C ALA A 200 -6.97 11.00 -7.21
N SER A 201 -6.50 11.35 -6.01
CA SER A 201 -5.16 11.91 -5.78
C SER A 201 -4.04 10.94 -6.14
N MET A 202 -4.29 9.64 -6.17
CA MET A 202 -3.28 8.64 -6.56
C MET A 202 -3.02 8.61 -8.06
N ARG A 203 -3.94 9.16 -8.86
CA ARG A 203 -3.79 9.21 -10.32
C ARG A 203 -2.59 10.09 -10.68
N GLY A 204 -1.67 9.52 -11.44
CA GLY A 204 -0.45 10.21 -11.85
C GLY A 204 0.72 10.14 -10.86
N LEU A 205 0.49 9.63 -9.64
CA LEU A 205 1.57 9.39 -8.68
C LEU A 205 2.21 8.00 -8.86
N GLY A 206 1.46 7.05 -9.38
CA GLY A 206 1.93 5.69 -9.63
C GLY A 206 2.80 5.61 -10.88
N HIS A 207 3.88 4.83 -10.80
CA HIS A 207 4.79 4.54 -11.92
C HIS A 207 4.83 3.02 -12.19
N PRO A 208 3.75 2.42 -12.71
CA PRO A 208 3.69 0.98 -12.93
C PRO A 208 4.75 0.47 -13.93
N ASP A 209 5.20 1.35 -14.82
CA ASP A 209 6.23 1.08 -15.83
C ASP A 209 7.66 1.45 -15.39
N ALA A 210 7.91 1.77 -14.14
CA ALA A 210 9.21 2.23 -13.64
C ALA A 210 10.37 1.30 -14.04
N ALA A 211 10.19 -0.01 -13.93
CA ALA A 211 11.21 -0.97 -14.32
C ALA A 211 11.56 -0.87 -15.82
N ARG A 212 10.55 -0.74 -16.69
CA ARG A 212 10.73 -0.57 -18.13
C ARG A 212 11.40 0.78 -18.46
N ALA A 213 11.02 1.84 -17.76
CA ALA A 213 11.63 3.15 -17.93
C ALA A 213 13.13 3.14 -17.60
N VAL A 214 13.50 2.52 -16.47
CA VAL A 214 14.92 2.33 -16.08
C VAL A 214 15.68 1.54 -17.14
N LEU A 215 15.13 0.41 -17.58
CA LEU A 215 15.77 -0.43 -18.60
C LEU A 215 15.98 0.31 -19.93
N ASN A 216 14.99 1.07 -20.38
CA ASN A 216 15.09 1.87 -21.60
C ASN A 216 16.22 2.90 -21.55
N HIS A 217 16.36 3.60 -20.42
CA HIS A 217 17.50 4.53 -20.22
C HIS A 217 18.85 3.82 -20.24
N VAL A 218 18.96 2.68 -19.54
CA VAL A 218 20.22 1.94 -19.46
C VAL A 218 20.63 1.34 -20.80
N LEU A 219 19.67 0.86 -21.60
CA LEU A 219 19.93 0.20 -22.88
C LEU A 219 20.17 1.21 -24.03
N ASN A 220 19.43 2.31 -24.07
CA ASN A 220 19.58 3.33 -25.11
C ASN A 220 20.85 4.16 -24.94
N ASP A 221 21.37 4.28 -23.73
CA ASP A 221 22.65 4.96 -23.43
C ASP A 221 23.89 4.15 -23.88
N ARG A 222 23.68 2.97 -24.47
CA ARG A 222 24.75 2.13 -25.06
C ARG A 222 25.00 2.44 -26.53
N ARG A 223 24.26 3.36 -27.13
CA ARG A 223 24.48 3.86 -28.49
C ARG A 223 25.08 5.26 -28.44
#